data_14c206f123f22c8ea04e2714cbc8cb6f
#
_entry.id   14c206f123f22c8ea04e2714cbc8cb6f
#
_cell.length_a   1.000
_cell.length_b   1.000
_cell.length_c   1.000
_cell.angle_alpha   90.00
_cell.angle_beta   90.00
_cell.angle_gamma   90.00
#
_symmetry.space_group_name_H-M   'P 1'
#
loop_
_entity.id
_entity.type
_entity.pdbx_description
1 polymer ?
#
loop_
_entity_poly.entity_id
_entity_poly.type
_entity_poly.pdbx_seq_one_letter_code
_entity_poly.pdbx_strand_id
1 'polypeptide(L)'
;CNFLQENPEKVPERREYLDSLYRRATDYVERFPQPAENETLFFALRQMTIGFVETGSGLSYGDLLQRLLVRFLPEMYVHSHTVGRTAAAFCRIVLEEEPGFFDDMDFIREITDFRQKEGAVSDYAMKAGLFHDTGKISFPNLYSLTARQWFEEEYELASLHTQIGEDRLSRQPSTRPYAPVALGHHAWYDGSGGYPDSYVRLECPCRQMVDIIGLVDWLDNVTYTTHRYTGMKKTFPEAVREAIRLGGKRFSPLLTGRLEDPAMERKLAEALEDSRREAYRRLYEAFPGRQAPAPR
;
A
#
# COMPACT_ATOMS: atom_id res chain seq x y z
N CYS A 1 -19.73 -17.66 -10.08
CA CYS A 1 -19.63 -16.21 -10.43
C CYS A 1 -20.31 -15.94 -11.75
N ASN A 2 -19.93 -16.61 -12.85
CA ASN A 2 -20.55 -16.39 -14.18
C ASN A 2 -22.08 -16.51 -14.17
N PHE A 3 -22.63 -17.48 -13.41
CA PHE A 3 -24.09 -17.66 -13.32
C PHE A 3 -24.81 -16.44 -12.73
N LEU A 4 -24.20 -15.71 -11.81
CA LEU A 4 -24.81 -14.52 -11.20
C LEU A 4 -24.70 -13.29 -12.11
N GLN A 5 -23.65 -13.21 -12.94
CA GLN A 5 -23.52 -12.19 -13.97
C GLN A 5 -24.60 -12.33 -15.04
N GLU A 6 -24.96 -13.59 -15.38
CA GLU A 6 -26.01 -13.89 -16.34
C GLU A 6 -27.44 -13.80 -15.76
N ASN A 7 -27.58 -13.79 -14.44
CA ASN A 7 -28.87 -13.78 -13.74
C ASN A 7 -28.86 -12.76 -12.58
N PRO A 8 -28.77 -11.46 -12.85
CA PRO A 8 -28.66 -10.44 -11.82
C PRO A 8 -29.87 -10.38 -10.86
N GLU A 9 -31.05 -10.81 -11.30
CA GLU A 9 -32.27 -10.88 -10.48
C GLU A 9 -32.15 -11.89 -9.34
N LYS A 10 -31.24 -12.85 -9.40
CA LYS A 10 -31.01 -13.88 -8.37
C LYS A 10 -29.98 -13.46 -7.31
N VAL A 11 -29.37 -12.29 -7.46
CA VAL A 11 -28.36 -11.77 -6.53
C VAL A 11 -28.88 -11.67 -5.09
N PRO A 12 -30.08 -11.09 -4.81
CA PRO A 12 -30.57 -10.98 -3.45
C PRO A 12 -30.72 -12.32 -2.72
N GLU A 13 -31.27 -13.33 -3.41
CA GLU A 13 -31.50 -14.67 -2.86
C GLU A 13 -30.20 -15.43 -2.57
N ARG A 14 -29.14 -15.12 -3.31
CA ARG A 14 -27.87 -15.81 -3.23
C ARG A 14 -26.80 -15.07 -2.43
N ARG A 15 -27.10 -13.84 -2.01
CA ARG A 15 -26.17 -13.01 -1.24
C ARG A 15 -25.72 -13.71 0.03
N GLU A 16 -26.65 -14.22 0.83
CA GLU A 16 -26.34 -14.94 2.06
C GLU A 16 -25.51 -16.20 1.81
N TYR A 17 -25.80 -16.92 0.74
CA TYR A 17 -25.03 -18.09 0.32
C TYR A 17 -23.60 -17.69 -0.08
N LEU A 18 -23.43 -16.62 -0.86
CA LEU A 18 -22.12 -16.09 -1.24
C LEU A 18 -21.32 -15.61 -0.03
N ASP A 19 -21.95 -14.92 0.90
CA ASP A 19 -21.32 -14.51 2.16
C ASP A 19 -20.87 -15.70 3.00
N SER A 20 -21.65 -16.78 3.01
CA SER A 20 -21.29 -18.05 3.67
C SER A 20 -20.09 -18.71 2.98
N LEU A 21 -20.09 -18.78 1.64
CA LEU A 21 -18.95 -19.31 0.87
C LEU A 21 -17.69 -18.51 1.09
N TYR A 22 -17.80 -17.18 1.09
CA TYR A 22 -16.66 -16.30 1.33
C TYR A 22 -16.08 -16.53 2.72
N ARG A 23 -16.92 -16.54 3.77
CA ARG A 23 -16.48 -16.83 5.14
C ARG A 23 -15.78 -18.18 5.24
N ARG A 24 -16.35 -19.24 4.65
CA ARG A 24 -15.73 -20.58 4.63
C ARG A 24 -14.39 -20.58 3.89
N ALA A 25 -14.30 -19.89 2.76
CA ALA A 25 -13.06 -19.79 2.02
C ALA A 25 -12.00 -19.01 2.80
N THR A 26 -12.38 -17.91 3.48
CA THR A 26 -11.50 -17.14 4.35
C THR A 26 -11.05 -17.99 5.55
N ASP A 27 -11.97 -18.66 6.23
CA ASP A 27 -11.65 -19.59 7.34
C ASP A 27 -10.73 -20.72 6.90
N TYR A 28 -10.93 -21.26 5.69
CA TYR A 28 -10.06 -22.28 5.14
C TYR A 28 -8.65 -21.75 4.90
N VAL A 29 -8.53 -20.57 4.25
CA VAL A 29 -7.24 -19.89 4.03
C VAL A 29 -6.56 -19.57 5.36
N GLU A 30 -7.31 -19.13 6.37
CA GLU A 30 -6.77 -18.82 7.70
C GLU A 30 -6.24 -20.07 8.42
N ARG A 31 -6.77 -21.23 8.12
CA ARG A 31 -6.32 -22.51 8.72
C ARG A 31 -5.26 -23.24 7.89
N PHE A 32 -5.09 -22.83 6.65
CA PHE A 32 -4.14 -23.48 5.75
C PHE A 32 -2.71 -23.03 6.06
N PRO A 33 -1.77 -23.95 6.35
CA PRO A 33 -0.44 -23.57 6.86
C PRO A 33 0.45 -22.86 5.84
N GLN A 34 0.24 -23.08 4.53
CA GLN A 34 1.07 -22.51 3.45
C GLN A 34 0.24 -22.18 2.19
N PRO A 35 -0.55 -21.12 2.22
CA PRO A 35 -1.41 -20.77 1.08
C PRO A 35 -0.64 -20.23 -0.13
N ALA A 36 0.61 -19.79 0.04
CA ALA A 36 1.44 -19.31 -1.06
C ALA A 36 1.79 -20.41 -2.07
N GLU A 37 1.84 -21.66 -1.64
CA GLU A 37 2.09 -22.80 -2.52
C GLU A 37 0.86 -23.21 -3.32
N ASN A 38 -0.30 -22.60 -3.05
CA ASN A 38 -1.54 -22.98 -3.69
C ASN A 38 -2.12 -21.83 -4.54
N GLU A 39 -1.49 -21.54 -5.67
CA GLU A 39 -1.99 -20.56 -6.62
C GLU A 39 -3.43 -20.81 -7.05
N THR A 40 -3.85 -22.06 -7.11
CA THR A 40 -5.22 -22.46 -7.45
C THR A 40 -6.21 -21.93 -6.40
N LEU A 41 -5.87 -22.03 -5.11
CA LEU A 41 -6.70 -21.47 -4.05
C LEU A 41 -6.73 -19.95 -4.10
N PHE A 42 -5.59 -19.31 -4.33
CA PHE A 42 -5.50 -17.87 -4.53
C PHE A 42 -6.34 -17.39 -5.72
N PHE A 43 -6.24 -18.11 -6.82
CA PHE A 43 -7.06 -17.84 -8.00
C PHE A 43 -8.55 -18.00 -7.70
N ALA A 44 -8.96 -19.07 -7.02
CA ALA A 44 -10.35 -19.31 -6.64
C ALA A 44 -10.88 -18.20 -5.72
N LEU A 45 -10.13 -17.83 -4.68
CA LEU A 45 -10.47 -16.73 -3.78
C LEU A 45 -10.63 -15.41 -4.52
N ARG A 46 -9.74 -15.13 -5.45
CA ARG A 46 -9.81 -13.95 -6.30
C ARG A 46 -11.06 -13.95 -7.17
N GLN A 47 -11.38 -15.07 -7.85
CA GLN A 47 -12.59 -15.18 -8.65
C GLN A 47 -13.86 -15.03 -7.81
N MET A 48 -13.88 -15.61 -6.62
CA MET A 48 -14.98 -15.44 -5.67
C MET A 48 -15.13 -13.96 -5.28
N THR A 49 -14.02 -13.27 -4.99
CA THR A 49 -14.05 -11.85 -4.59
C THR A 49 -14.54 -10.95 -5.72
N ILE A 50 -14.12 -11.21 -6.96
CA ILE A 50 -14.64 -10.52 -8.13
C ILE A 50 -16.17 -10.67 -8.21
N GLY A 51 -16.68 -11.89 -8.06
CA GLY A 51 -18.11 -12.16 -8.01
C GLY A 51 -18.83 -11.40 -6.89
N PHE A 52 -18.23 -11.27 -5.72
CA PHE A 52 -18.78 -10.50 -4.59
C PHE A 52 -18.86 -9.00 -4.89
N VAL A 53 -17.81 -8.42 -5.44
CA VAL A 53 -17.79 -6.99 -5.82
C VAL A 53 -18.86 -6.70 -6.87
N GLU A 54 -18.98 -7.55 -7.88
CA GLU A 54 -19.97 -7.40 -8.96
C GLU A 54 -21.42 -7.59 -8.48
N THR A 55 -21.63 -8.36 -7.43
CA THR A 55 -22.98 -8.60 -6.85
C THR A 55 -23.35 -7.61 -5.73
N GLY A 56 -22.49 -6.60 -5.43
CA GLY A 56 -22.78 -5.59 -4.43
C GLY A 56 -22.84 -6.12 -3.01
N SER A 57 -22.09 -7.16 -2.68
CA SER A 57 -22.05 -7.81 -1.34
C SER A 57 -21.54 -6.90 -0.20
N GLY A 58 -21.03 -5.70 -0.51
CA GLY A 58 -20.41 -4.78 0.45
C GLY A 58 -18.96 -5.14 0.79
N LEU A 59 -18.42 -6.26 0.29
CA LEU A 59 -17.01 -6.63 0.42
C LEU A 59 -16.25 -6.12 -0.81
N SER A 60 -15.21 -5.33 -0.59
CA SER A 60 -14.36 -4.84 -1.66
C SER A 60 -13.17 -5.79 -1.89
N TYR A 61 -12.64 -5.78 -3.11
CA TYR A 61 -11.41 -6.50 -3.40
C TYR A 61 -10.23 -5.98 -2.57
N GLY A 62 -10.20 -4.66 -2.31
CA GLY A 62 -9.23 -4.05 -1.41
C GLY A 62 -9.28 -4.62 0.01
N ASP A 63 -10.48 -4.82 0.57
CA ASP A 63 -10.64 -5.42 1.90
C ASP A 63 -10.09 -6.85 1.94
N LEU A 64 -10.29 -7.64 0.88
CA LEU A 64 -9.69 -8.97 0.80
C LEU A 64 -8.17 -8.88 0.83
N LEU A 65 -7.56 -8.01 0.02
CA LEU A 65 -6.11 -7.84 0.00
C LEU A 65 -5.57 -7.47 1.39
N GLN A 66 -6.25 -6.58 2.11
CA GLN A 66 -5.86 -6.21 3.47
C GLN A 66 -5.99 -7.38 4.46
N ARG A 67 -7.04 -8.19 4.38
CA ARG A 67 -7.19 -9.39 5.20
C ARG A 67 -6.11 -10.43 4.93
N LEU A 68 -5.69 -10.59 3.68
CA LEU A 68 -4.60 -11.48 3.31
C LEU A 68 -3.26 -10.97 3.89
N LEU A 69 -3.02 -9.65 3.87
CA LEU A 69 -1.85 -9.07 4.54
C LEU A 69 -1.87 -9.35 6.05
N VAL A 70 -2.98 -9.09 6.73
CA VAL A 70 -3.13 -9.40 8.18
C VAL A 70 -2.77 -10.86 8.46
N ARG A 71 -3.23 -11.77 7.61
CA ARG A 71 -3.07 -13.21 7.84
C ARG A 71 -1.67 -13.72 7.57
N PHE A 72 -1.07 -13.30 6.46
CA PHE A 72 0.17 -13.90 5.95
C PHE A 72 1.39 -13.03 6.15
N LEU A 73 1.22 -11.72 6.19
CA LEU A 73 2.26 -10.72 6.28
C LEU A 73 1.84 -9.58 7.23
N PRO A 74 1.58 -9.86 8.52
CA PRO A 74 1.06 -8.85 9.45
C PRO A 74 1.97 -7.63 9.56
N GLU A 75 3.28 -7.79 9.43
CA GLU A 75 4.20 -6.66 9.40
C GLU A 75 4.06 -5.80 8.14
N MET A 76 3.75 -6.41 6.99
CA MET A 76 3.45 -5.65 5.77
C MET A 76 2.09 -4.93 5.88
N TYR A 77 1.13 -5.50 6.58
CA TYR A 77 -0.10 -4.78 6.91
C TYR A 77 0.19 -3.52 7.74
N VAL A 78 1.00 -3.65 8.80
CA VAL A 78 1.43 -2.50 9.62
C VAL A 78 2.17 -1.48 8.75
N HIS A 79 3.15 -1.93 7.96
CA HIS A 79 3.91 -1.09 7.06
C HIS A 79 3.01 -0.33 6.07
N SER A 80 2.13 -1.03 5.36
CA SER A 80 1.23 -0.41 4.37
C SER A 80 0.30 0.63 5.00
N HIS A 81 -0.23 0.36 6.20
CA HIS A 81 -1.02 1.33 6.96
C HIS A 81 -0.20 2.53 7.42
N THR A 82 1.03 2.29 7.87
CA THR A 82 1.96 3.36 8.26
C THR A 82 2.27 4.26 7.08
N VAL A 83 2.65 3.68 5.94
CA VAL A 83 2.94 4.44 4.71
C VAL A 83 1.73 5.24 4.27
N GLY A 84 0.54 4.64 4.19
CA GLY A 84 -0.67 5.33 3.75
C GLY A 84 -1.05 6.52 4.65
N ARG A 85 -1.03 6.35 5.96
CA ARG A 85 -1.35 7.43 6.91
C ARG A 85 -0.30 8.54 6.91
N THR A 86 0.98 8.18 6.86
CA THR A 86 2.07 9.15 6.82
C THR A 86 2.06 9.93 5.51
N ALA A 87 1.83 9.25 4.37
CA ALA A 87 1.69 9.91 3.08
C ALA A 87 0.49 10.86 3.04
N ALA A 88 -0.66 10.46 3.60
CA ALA A 88 -1.82 11.34 3.71
C ALA A 88 -1.55 12.59 4.56
N ALA A 89 -0.81 12.44 5.67
CA ALA A 89 -0.38 13.57 6.49
C ALA A 89 0.61 14.47 5.73
N PHE A 90 1.58 13.89 5.03
CA PHE A 90 2.56 14.63 4.25
C PHE A 90 1.89 15.39 3.09
N CYS A 91 0.94 14.77 2.39
CA CYS A 91 0.16 15.43 1.33
C CYS A 91 -0.57 16.69 1.85
N ARG A 92 -1.16 16.64 3.05
CA ARG A 92 -1.81 17.83 3.64
C ARG A 92 -0.83 18.95 3.86
N ILE A 93 0.34 18.66 4.40
CA ILE A 93 1.39 19.65 4.63
C ILE A 93 1.85 20.24 3.29
N VAL A 94 2.07 19.40 2.28
CA VAL A 94 2.45 19.86 0.93
C VAL A 94 1.39 20.77 0.32
N LEU A 95 0.10 20.43 0.46
CA LEU A 95 -1.01 21.26 -0.05
C LEU A 95 -1.16 22.59 0.67
N GLU A 96 -0.89 22.66 1.98
CA GLU A 96 -0.90 23.92 2.73
C GLU A 96 0.16 24.89 2.20
N GLU A 97 1.33 24.38 1.78
CA GLU A 97 2.42 25.19 1.24
C GLU A 97 2.28 25.50 -0.27
N GLU A 98 1.78 24.51 -1.02
CA GLU A 98 1.64 24.56 -2.47
C GLU A 98 0.31 23.95 -2.92
N PRO A 99 -0.80 24.73 -2.91
CA PRO A 99 -2.14 24.23 -3.21
C PRO A 99 -2.29 23.59 -4.61
N GLY A 100 -1.42 23.94 -5.55
CA GLY A 100 -1.40 23.40 -6.92
C GLY A 100 -0.54 22.17 -7.13
N PHE A 101 0.16 21.67 -6.11
CA PHE A 101 1.14 20.57 -6.26
C PHE A 101 0.57 19.30 -6.93
N PHE A 102 -0.70 18.99 -6.71
CA PHE A 102 -1.36 17.80 -7.25
C PHE A 102 -2.26 18.08 -8.47
N ASP A 103 -2.23 19.29 -9.03
CA ASP A 103 -3.14 19.68 -10.14
C ASP A 103 -2.87 18.93 -11.46
N ASP A 104 -1.72 18.25 -11.57
CA ASP A 104 -1.44 17.34 -12.68
C ASP A 104 -2.22 16.02 -12.61
N MET A 105 -2.79 15.67 -11.45
CA MET A 105 -3.63 14.49 -11.30
C MET A 105 -5.06 14.81 -11.80
N ASP A 106 -5.52 14.10 -12.82
CA ASP A 106 -6.78 14.40 -13.52
C ASP A 106 -7.98 14.52 -12.59
N PHE A 107 -8.10 13.63 -11.60
CA PHE A 107 -9.22 13.65 -10.65
C PHE A 107 -9.13 14.75 -9.59
N ILE A 108 -7.98 15.45 -9.47
CA ILE A 108 -7.77 16.59 -8.56
C ILE A 108 -7.96 17.90 -9.26
N ARG A 109 -7.59 17.99 -10.55
CA ARG A 109 -7.54 19.21 -11.36
C ARG A 109 -8.85 20.03 -11.32
N GLU A 110 -9.99 19.34 -11.28
CA GLU A 110 -11.31 19.97 -11.29
C GLU A 110 -11.81 20.40 -9.90
N ILE A 111 -11.11 20.01 -8.84
CA ILE A 111 -11.50 20.33 -7.46
C ILE A 111 -10.95 21.69 -7.08
N THR A 112 -11.80 22.70 -7.04
CA THR A 112 -11.43 24.09 -6.70
C THR A 112 -11.52 24.41 -5.20
N ASP A 113 -12.38 23.70 -4.47
CA ASP A 113 -12.48 23.85 -3.02
C ASP A 113 -11.30 23.17 -2.32
N PHE A 114 -10.58 23.94 -1.50
CA PHE A 114 -9.35 23.48 -0.84
C PHE A 114 -9.59 22.28 0.09
N ARG A 115 -10.67 22.29 0.85
CA ARG A 115 -10.97 21.19 1.80
C ARG A 115 -11.36 19.91 1.08
N GLN A 116 -12.10 20.04 -0.02
CA GLN A 116 -12.43 18.89 -0.88
C GLN A 116 -11.18 18.33 -1.53
N LYS A 117 -10.28 19.19 -2.04
CA LYS A 117 -8.99 18.80 -2.60
C LYS A 117 -8.13 18.08 -1.57
N GLU A 118 -7.96 18.66 -0.38
CA GLU A 118 -7.24 18.04 0.74
C GLU A 118 -7.80 16.66 1.10
N GLY A 119 -9.12 16.55 1.20
CA GLY A 119 -9.80 15.28 1.47
C GLY A 119 -9.54 14.24 0.38
N ALA A 120 -9.69 14.62 -0.89
CA ALA A 120 -9.48 13.72 -2.03
C ALA A 120 -8.03 13.24 -2.14
N VAL A 121 -7.05 14.14 -2.00
CA VAL A 121 -5.63 13.81 -2.02
C VAL A 121 -5.25 12.92 -0.84
N SER A 122 -5.72 13.23 0.36
CA SER A 122 -5.44 12.44 1.57
C SER A 122 -6.03 11.04 1.49
N ASP A 123 -7.26 10.89 0.98
CA ASP A 123 -7.91 9.59 0.80
C ASP A 123 -7.18 8.75 -0.26
N TYR A 124 -6.77 9.38 -1.36
CA TYR A 124 -5.98 8.71 -2.38
C TYR A 124 -4.62 8.26 -1.84
N ALA A 125 -3.88 9.12 -1.14
CA ALA A 125 -2.59 8.80 -0.53
C ALA A 125 -2.70 7.65 0.48
N MET A 126 -3.74 7.67 1.34
CA MET A 126 -4.03 6.60 2.29
C MET A 126 -4.22 5.26 1.55
N LYS A 127 -5.05 5.22 0.53
CA LYS A 127 -5.33 3.99 -0.23
C LYS A 127 -4.14 3.56 -1.08
N ALA A 128 -3.42 4.50 -1.69
CA ALA A 128 -2.19 4.21 -2.42
C ALA A 128 -1.15 3.51 -1.52
N GLY A 129 -0.93 4.03 -0.30
CA GLY A 129 -0.06 3.38 0.67
C GLY A 129 -0.57 2.03 1.16
N LEU A 130 -1.90 1.85 1.33
CA LEU A 130 -2.48 0.54 1.67
C LEU A 130 -2.22 -0.52 0.61
N PHE A 131 -2.12 -0.13 -0.66
CA PHE A 131 -2.06 -1.08 -1.77
C PHE A 131 -0.71 -1.19 -2.46
N HIS A 132 0.27 -0.29 -2.20
CA HIS A 132 1.54 -0.29 -2.92
C HIS A 132 2.27 -1.64 -2.89
N ASP A 133 2.18 -2.35 -1.78
CA ASP A 133 2.89 -3.59 -1.50
C ASP A 133 2.04 -4.87 -1.63
N THR A 134 0.84 -4.78 -2.19
CA THR A 134 -0.06 -5.95 -2.30
C THR A 134 0.49 -7.10 -3.15
N GLY A 135 1.46 -6.83 -4.01
CA GLY A 135 2.16 -7.87 -4.77
C GLY A 135 2.98 -8.82 -3.90
N LYS A 136 3.46 -8.38 -2.73
CA LYS A 136 4.22 -9.19 -1.76
C LYS A 136 3.42 -10.39 -1.23
N ILE A 137 2.09 -10.35 -1.29
CA ILE A 137 1.22 -11.48 -0.93
C ILE A 137 1.54 -12.74 -1.78
N SER A 138 2.14 -12.61 -2.95
CA SER A 138 2.54 -13.75 -3.79
C SER A 138 3.73 -14.52 -3.24
N PHE A 139 4.54 -13.91 -2.37
CA PHE A 139 5.78 -14.51 -1.85
C PHE A 139 5.90 -14.36 -0.32
N PRO A 140 4.87 -14.76 0.49
CA PRO A 140 4.87 -14.49 1.93
C PRO A 140 6.05 -15.17 2.64
N ASN A 141 6.45 -16.36 2.20
CA ASN A 141 7.59 -17.07 2.77
C ASN A 141 8.90 -16.32 2.56
N LEU A 142 9.11 -15.71 1.39
CA LEU A 142 10.29 -14.90 1.10
C LEU A 142 10.39 -13.71 2.05
N TYR A 143 9.31 -12.96 2.20
CA TYR A 143 9.27 -11.81 3.09
C TYR A 143 9.32 -12.15 4.59
N SER A 144 9.10 -13.41 4.94
CA SER A 144 9.25 -13.93 6.32
C SER A 144 10.66 -14.42 6.64
N LEU A 145 11.55 -14.53 5.65
CA LEU A 145 12.94 -14.93 5.86
C LEU A 145 13.73 -13.80 6.52
N THR A 146 14.03 -13.94 7.80
CA THR A 146 14.77 -12.94 8.59
C THR A 146 16.10 -13.47 9.15
N ALA A 147 16.35 -14.77 9.03
CA ALA A 147 17.48 -15.44 9.67
C ALA A 147 18.81 -15.26 8.92
N ARG A 148 18.79 -14.81 7.67
CA ARG A 148 19.96 -14.60 6.82
C ARG A 148 19.73 -13.47 5.83
N GLN A 149 20.79 -13.01 5.21
CA GLN A 149 20.68 -12.14 4.04
C GLN A 149 20.11 -12.94 2.85
N TRP A 150 19.38 -12.25 2.00
CA TRP A 150 18.83 -12.82 0.78
C TRP A 150 19.92 -13.03 -0.27
N PHE A 151 19.72 -14.02 -1.13
CA PHE A 151 20.49 -14.17 -2.37
C PHE A 151 20.05 -13.12 -3.40
N GLU A 152 20.86 -12.90 -4.41
CA GLU A 152 20.56 -11.94 -5.48
C GLU A 152 19.25 -12.32 -6.21
N GLU A 153 19.04 -13.59 -6.49
CA GLU A 153 17.83 -14.13 -7.11
C GLU A 153 16.57 -13.92 -6.24
N GLU A 154 16.73 -13.91 -4.91
CA GLU A 154 15.63 -13.61 -4.00
C GLU A 154 15.26 -12.12 -4.02
N TYR A 155 16.24 -11.22 -4.20
CA TYR A 155 15.98 -9.80 -4.41
C TYR A 155 15.29 -9.55 -5.76
N GLU A 156 15.73 -10.22 -6.83
CA GLU A 156 15.08 -10.15 -8.13
C GLU A 156 13.63 -10.64 -8.05
N LEU A 157 13.40 -11.78 -7.41
CA LEU A 157 12.05 -12.31 -7.19
C LEU A 157 11.20 -11.34 -6.37
N ALA A 158 11.78 -10.76 -5.31
CA ALA A 158 11.07 -9.79 -4.48
C ALA A 158 10.69 -8.53 -5.26
N SER A 159 11.54 -8.07 -6.20
CA SER A 159 11.26 -6.87 -7.00
C SER A 159 10.01 -7.00 -7.87
N LEU A 160 9.63 -8.23 -8.25
CA LEU A 160 8.43 -8.51 -9.03
C LEU A 160 7.12 -8.10 -8.33
N HIS A 161 7.16 -7.82 -7.00
CA HIS A 161 5.95 -7.41 -6.28
C HIS A 161 5.32 -6.13 -6.86
N THR A 162 6.10 -5.25 -7.46
CA THR A 162 5.60 -4.02 -8.07
C THR A 162 4.73 -4.31 -9.29
N GLN A 163 5.20 -5.17 -10.18
CA GLN A 163 4.46 -5.59 -11.39
C GLN A 163 3.26 -6.47 -11.05
N ILE A 164 3.42 -7.40 -10.10
CA ILE A 164 2.33 -8.25 -9.62
C ILE A 164 1.27 -7.41 -8.91
N GLY A 165 1.67 -6.40 -8.14
CA GLY A 165 0.77 -5.45 -7.48
C GLY A 165 -0.03 -4.64 -8.50
N GLU A 166 0.64 -4.08 -9.49
CA GLU A 166 0.01 -3.35 -10.60
C GLU A 166 -1.01 -4.21 -11.35
N ASP A 167 -0.61 -5.40 -11.83
CA ASP A 167 -1.52 -6.33 -12.50
C ASP A 167 -2.74 -6.68 -11.63
N ARG A 168 -2.50 -6.94 -10.35
CA ARG A 168 -3.56 -7.31 -9.41
C ARG A 168 -4.56 -6.18 -9.18
N LEU A 169 -4.08 -4.96 -8.98
CA LEU A 169 -4.91 -3.79 -8.73
C LEU A 169 -5.65 -3.33 -9.99
N SER A 170 -5.05 -3.44 -11.16
CA SER A 170 -5.63 -3.04 -12.46
C SER A 170 -6.89 -3.82 -12.83
N ARG A 171 -7.10 -4.99 -12.23
CA ARG A 171 -8.22 -5.88 -12.57
C ARG A 171 -9.56 -5.47 -11.98
N GLN A 172 -9.57 -4.55 -11.01
CA GLN A 172 -10.80 -4.09 -10.37
C GLN A 172 -10.94 -2.56 -10.46
N PRO A 173 -12.09 -2.03 -10.86
CA PRO A 173 -12.30 -0.58 -10.93
C PRO A 173 -11.99 0.15 -9.63
N SER A 174 -12.31 -0.46 -8.48
CA SER A 174 -12.11 0.14 -7.16
C SER A 174 -10.64 0.22 -6.71
N THR A 175 -9.75 -0.60 -7.27
CA THR A 175 -8.32 -0.62 -6.92
C THR A 175 -7.43 -0.13 -8.07
N ARG A 176 -7.93 -0.12 -9.31
CA ARG A 176 -7.20 0.32 -10.50
C ARG A 176 -6.52 1.69 -10.37
N PRO A 177 -7.13 2.71 -9.73
CA PRO A 177 -6.48 4.01 -9.57
C PRO A 177 -5.13 3.94 -8.84
N TYR A 178 -4.89 2.92 -8.02
CA TYR A 178 -3.67 2.76 -7.21
C TYR A 178 -2.61 1.89 -7.88
N ALA A 179 -2.93 1.24 -9.00
CA ALA A 179 -2.03 0.35 -9.72
C ALA A 179 -0.71 1.04 -10.16
N PRO A 180 -0.73 2.28 -10.70
CA PRO A 180 0.51 2.97 -11.06
C PRO A 180 1.43 3.24 -9.87
N VAL A 181 0.85 3.43 -8.67
CA VAL A 181 1.65 3.61 -7.45
C VAL A 181 2.32 2.31 -7.05
N ALA A 182 1.60 1.19 -7.10
CA ALA A 182 2.19 -0.13 -6.84
C ALA A 182 3.33 -0.45 -7.82
N LEU A 183 3.20 -0.05 -9.09
CA LEU A 183 4.25 -0.25 -10.10
C LEU A 183 5.48 0.60 -9.80
N GLY A 184 5.30 1.90 -9.52
CA GLY A 184 6.37 2.90 -9.60
C GLY A 184 7.08 3.26 -8.29
N HIS A 185 6.57 2.84 -7.11
CA HIS A 185 7.06 3.35 -5.82
C HIS A 185 8.54 3.05 -5.50
N HIS A 186 9.17 2.10 -6.20
CA HIS A 186 10.59 1.80 -6.10
C HIS A 186 11.43 2.36 -7.26
N ALA A 187 10.80 2.92 -8.29
CA ALA A 187 11.53 3.55 -9.38
C ALA A 187 12.18 4.87 -8.92
N TRP A 188 13.38 5.16 -9.40
CA TRP A 188 14.06 6.40 -9.05
C TRP A 188 13.48 7.58 -9.82
N TYR A 189 13.51 8.74 -9.19
CA TYR A 189 12.94 9.98 -9.73
C TYR A 189 13.52 10.35 -11.11
N ASP A 190 14.83 10.19 -11.30
CA ASP A 190 15.53 10.51 -12.55
C ASP A 190 15.53 9.36 -13.57
N GLY A 191 14.98 8.20 -13.22
CA GLY A 191 14.96 7.02 -14.07
C GLY A 191 16.30 6.26 -14.17
N SER A 192 17.33 6.65 -13.40
CA SER A 192 18.66 6.02 -13.48
C SER A 192 18.78 4.73 -12.67
N GLY A 193 17.73 4.32 -11.98
CA GLY A 193 17.74 3.11 -11.13
C GLY A 193 16.41 2.81 -10.49
N GLY A 194 16.42 1.89 -9.53
CA GLY A 194 15.20 1.34 -8.96
C GLY A 194 14.60 0.23 -9.82
N TYR A 195 13.34 -0.08 -9.63
CA TYR A 195 12.60 -1.09 -10.40
C TYR A 195 11.09 -0.78 -10.39
N PRO A 196 10.31 -1.29 -11.34
CA PRO A 196 10.77 -2.00 -12.55
C PRO A 196 11.22 -1.01 -13.65
N ASP A 197 12.03 -1.49 -14.57
CA ASP A 197 12.50 -0.71 -15.73
C ASP A 197 11.35 -0.28 -16.66
N SER A 198 10.20 -0.97 -16.57
CA SER A 198 9.00 -0.66 -17.36
C SER A 198 8.25 0.59 -16.87
N TYR A 199 8.56 1.11 -15.69
CA TYR A 199 7.90 2.32 -15.18
C TYR A 199 8.49 3.59 -15.80
N VAL A 200 7.65 4.37 -16.47
CA VAL A 200 8.01 5.65 -17.06
C VAL A 200 7.32 6.77 -16.29
N ARG A 201 8.07 7.45 -15.43
CA ARG A 201 7.53 8.46 -14.51
C ARG A 201 6.73 9.56 -15.21
N LEU A 202 7.20 10.06 -16.36
CA LEU A 202 6.54 11.16 -17.09
C LEU A 202 5.20 10.75 -17.71
N GLU A 203 4.97 9.47 -17.93
CA GLU A 203 3.72 8.93 -18.46
C GLU A 203 2.73 8.58 -17.33
N CYS A 204 3.17 8.61 -16.08
CA CYS A 204 2.33 8.25 -14.94
C CYS A 204 1.39 9.42 -14.57
N PRO A 205 0.06 9.21 -14.60
CA PRO A 205 -0.93 10.26 -14.32
C PRO A 205 -0.96 10.69 -12.84
N CYS A 206 -0.33 9.94 -11.96
CA CYS A 206 -0.25 10.22 -10.52
C CYS A 206 1.20 10.22 -10.01
N ARG A 207 2.16 10.67 -10.84
CA ARG A 207 3.60 10.63 -10.54
C ARG A 207 3.97 11.30 -9.22
N GLN A 208 3.27 12.39 -8.84
CA GLN A 208 3.51 13.07 -7.55
C GLN A 208 3.18 12.15 -6.37
N MET A 209 2.13 11.35 -6.51
CA MET A 209 1.78 10.38 -5.46
C MET A 209 2.76 9.21 -5.42
N VAL A 210 3.25 8.74 -6.57
CA VAL A 210 4.33 7.74 -6.64
C VAL A 210 5.57 8.26 -5.92
N ASP A 211 5.97 9.52 -6.18
CA ASP A 211 7.12 10.16 -5.51
C ASP A 211 6.94 10.24 -3.99
N ILE A 212 5.73 10.59 -3.52
CA ILE A 212 5.42 10.67 -2.08
C ILE A 212 5.44 9.27 -1.44
N ILE A 213 4.75 8.30 -2.04
CA ILE A 213 4.70 6.94 -1.50
C ILE A 213 6.11 6.34 -1.48
N GLY A 214 6.90 6.48 -2.54
CA GLY A 214 8.27 5.97 -2.58
C GLY A 214 9.20 6.59 -1.52
N LEU A 215 9.06 7.89 -1.24
CA LEU A 215 9.81 8.53 -0.16
C LEU A 215 9.36 8.05 1.22
N VAL A 216 8.05 8.01 1.47
CA VAL A 216 7.51 7.61 2.79
C VAL A 216 7.75 6.13 3.05
N ASP A 217 7.58 5.26 2.05
CA ASP A 217 7.93 3.84 2.10
C ASP A 217 9.39 3.66 2.53
N TRP A 218 10.30 4.36 1.85
CA TRP A 218 11.72 4.27 2.18
C TRP A 218 12.01 4.79 3.59
N LEU A 219 11.41 5.93 4.01
CA LEU A 219 11.58 6.48 5.37
C LEU A 219 11.09 5.48 6.44
N ASP A 220 9.93 4.84 6.23
CA ASP A 220 9.44 3.82 7.15
C ASP A 220 10.40 2.64 7.19
N ASN A 221 10.81 2.14 6.05
CA ASN A 221 11.71 0.99 5.94
C ASN A 221 13.04 1.23 6.65
N VAL A 222 13.75 2.34 6.45
CA VAL A 222 15.10 2.58 7.03
C VAL A 222 15.08 2.98 8.49
N THR A 223 13.92 3.41 9.02
CA THR A 223 13.77 3.83 10.42
C THR A 223 13.06 2.80 11.30
N TYR A 224 12.55 1.71 10.72
CA TYR A 224 11.89 0.65 11.46
C TYR A 224 12.92 -0.28 12.16
N THR A 225 12.56 -0.86 13.32
CA THR A 225 13.51 -1.58 14.16
C THR A 225 13.92 -2.96 13.65
N THR A 226 13.11 -3.58 12.79
CA THR A 226 13.33 -4.95 12.29
C THR A 226 13.77 -4.94 10.84
N HIS A 227 14.93 -4.31 10.56
CA HIS A 227 15.37 -4.16 9.19
C HIS A 227 15.88 -5.48 8.59
N ARG A 228 15.13 -6.00 7.63
CA ARG A 228 15.44 -7.22 6.88
C ARG A 228 16.54 -7.02 5.84
N TYR A 229 16.71 -5.79 5.34
CA TYR A 229 17.51 -5.53 4.13
C TYR A 229 18.85 -4.83 4.37
N THR A 230 19.00 -4.03 5.40
CA THR A 230 20.18 -3.18 5.58
C THR A 230 20.97 -3.40 6.86
N GLY A 231 20.47 -4.23 7.77
CA GLY A 231 21.17 -4.58 9.03
C GLY A 231 21.32 -3.47 10.05
N MET A 232 21.14 -2.21 9.71
CA MET A 232 21.25 -1.09 10.65
C MET A 232 20.09 -0.11 10.51
N LYS A 233 19.37 0.09 11.63
CA LYS A 233 18.33 1.10 11.77
C LYS A 233 18.95 2.50 11.72
N LYS A 234 18.34 3.39 10.94
CA LYS A 234 18.65 4.82 10.98
C LYS A 234 17.72 5.55 11.94
N THR A 235 18.23 6.58 12.58
CA THR A 235 17.36 7.58 13.21
C THR A 235 16.63 8.36 12.11
N PHE A 236 15.49 8.96 12.44
CA PHE A 236 14.73 9.73 11.45
C PHE A 236 15.56 10.89 10.86
N PRO A 237 16.31 11.69 11.67
CA PRO A 237 17.18 12.74 11.11
C PRO A 237 18.28 12.20 10.17
N GLU A 238 18.83 11.00 10.42
CA GLU A 238 19.81 10.38 9.51
C GLU A 238 19.15 9.99 8.17
N ALA A 239 17.95 9.43 8.24
CA ALA A 239 17.18 9.09 7.06
C ALA A 239 16.83 10.36 6.24
N VAL A 240 16.38 11.41 6.89
CA VAL A 240 16.08 12.70 6.21
C VAL A 240 17.33 13.27 5.53
N ARG A 241 18.47 13.33 6.21
CA ARG A 241 19.72 13.81 5.58
C ARG A 241 20.11 12.98 4.36
N GLU A 242 19.88 11.66 4.39
CA GLU A 242 20.15 10.81 3.25
C GLU A 242 19.14 11.04 2.12
N ALA A 243 17.84 11.18 2.43
CA ALA A 243 16.82 11.51 1.45
C ALA A 243 17.14 12.81 0.71
N ILE A 244 17.56 13.86 1.44
CA ILE A 244 17.98 15.14 0.87
C ILE A 244 19.16 14.95 -0.10
N ARG A 245 20.21 14.19 0.29
CA ARG A 245 21.34 13.89 -0.60
C ARG A 245 20.95 13.13 -1.88
N LEU A 246 19.88 12.35 -1.81
CA LEU A 246 19.35 11.57 -2.94
C LEU A 246 18.25 12.34 -3.72
N GLY A 247 17.96 13.57 -3.31
CA GLY A 247 17.03 14.46 -4.01
C GLY A 247 17.50 14.73 -5.45
N GLY A 248 16.55 14.69 -6.38
CA GLY A 248 16.84 14.82 -7.82
C GLY A 248 17.35 13.54 -8.48
N LYS A 249 17.77 12.53 -7.70
CA LYS A 249 18.19 11.23 -8.22
C LYS A 249 17.17 10.14 -7.88
N ARG A 250 17.09 9.76 -6.61
CA ARG A 250 16.17 8.73 -6.16
C ARG A 250 14.80 9.29 -5.80
N PHE A 251 14.77 10.45 -5.16
CA PHE A 251 13.56 11.10 -4.68
C PHE A 251 13.31 12.42 -5.37
N SER A 252 12.06 12.86 -5.39
CA SER A 252 11.69 14.17 -5.90
C SER A 252 12.43 15.29 -5.13
N PRO A 253 13.15 16.17 -5.82
CA PRO A 253 13.85 17.30 -5.17
C PRO A 253 12.88 18.28 -4.52
N LEU A 254 11.65 18.39 -5.04
CA LEU A 254 10.60 19.23 -4.45
C LEU A 254 10.15 18.69 -3.09
N LEU A 255 10.10 17.37 -2.92
CA LEU A 255 9.71 16.74 -1.64
C LEU A 255 10.88 16.77 -0.65
N THR A 256 12.09 16.40 -1.10
CA THR A 256 13.25 16.37 -0.20
C THR A 256 13.71 17.77 0.22
N GLY A 257 13.57 18.78 -0.63
CA GLY A 257 13.85 20.17 -0.26
C GLY A 257 12.96 20.70 0.87
N ARG A 258 11.73 20.22 0.98
CA ARG A 258 10.84 20.56 2.11
C ARG A 258 11.34 19.99 3.44
N LEU A 259 12.05 18.86 3.41
CA LEU A 259 12.62 18.24 4.60
C LEU A 259 13.86 18.96 5.14
N GLU A 260 14.37 19.96 4.44
CA GLU A 260 15.43 20.86 4.94
C GLU A 260 14.92 21.79 6.06
N ASP A 261 13.58 22.02 6.12
CA ASP A 261 12.97 22.74 7.23
C ASP A 261 12.84 21.82 8.45
N PRO A 262 13.49 22.14 9.58
CA PRO A 262 13.40 21.33 10.81
C PRO A 262 11.98 21.19 11.38
N ALA A 263 11.09 22.14 11.07
CA ALA A 263 9.69 22.04 11.49
C ALA A 263 8.95 20.98 10.66
N MET A 264 9.24 20.91 9.36
CA MET A 264 8.71 19.89 8.46
C MET A 264 9.23 18.50 8.84
N GLU A 265 10.56 18.38 9.08
CA GLU A 265 11.17 17.11 9.54
C GLU A 265 10.48 16.59 10.80
N ARG A 266 10.25 17.46 11.81
CA ARG A 266 9.54 17.06 13.05
C ARG A 266 8.10 16.62 12.78
N LYS A 267 7.32 17.39 12.03
CA LYS A 267 5.93 17.05 11.68
C LYS A 267 5.83 15.69 11.00
N LEU A 268 6.75 15.40 10.09
CA LEU A 268 6.76 14.13 9.39
C LEU A 268 7.20 12.97 10.29
N ALA A 269 8.17 13.19 11.19
CA ALA A 269 8.61 12.21 12.19
C ALA A 269 7.45 11.85 13.14
N GLU A 270 6.74 12.84 13.66
CA GLU A 270 5.56 12.65 14.51
C GLU A 270 4.45 11.89 13.77
N ALA A 271 4.16 12.30 12.52
CA ALA A 271 3.17 11.63 11.69
C ALA A 271 3.52 10.16 11.44
N LEU A 272 4.80 9.83 11.21
CA LEU A 272 5.28 8.46 11.00
C LEU A 272 5.12 7.62 12.27
N GLU A 273 5.52 8.15 13.43
CA GLU A 273 5.41 7.44 14.71
C GLU A 273 3.95 7.18 15.11
N ASP A 274 3.09 8.19 14.97
CA ASP A 274 1.65 8.06 15.26
C ASP A 274 0.97 7.08 14.28
N SER A 275 1.41 7.09 13.01
CA SER A 275 0.92 6.15 12.01
C SER A 275 1.27 4.71 12.34
N ARG A 276 2.50 4.45 12.83
CA ARG A 276 2.94 3.12 13.30
C ARG A 276 2.12 2.62 14.47
N ARG A 277 1.91 3.47 15.48
CA ARG A 277 1.08 3.12 16.66
C ARG A 277 -0.34 2.76 16.26
N GLU A 278 -0.94 3.57 15.40
CA GLU A 278 -2.29 3.33 14.91
C GLU A 278 -2.38 2.06 14.05
N ALA A 279 -1.37 1.78 13.20
CA ALA A 279 -1.32 0.57 12.40
C ALA A 279 -1.25 -0.69 13.26
N TYR A 280 -0.44 -0.68 14.34
CA TYR A 280 -0.42 -1.79 15.31
C TYR A 280 -1.72 -1.93 16.08
N ARG A 281 -2.39 -0.84 16.43
CA ARG A 281 -3.71 -0.88 17.06
C ARG A 281 -4.73 -1.56 16.16
N ARG A 282 -4.75 -1.19 14.88
CA ARG A 282 -5.62 -1.81 13.87
C ARG A 282 -5.30 -3.29 13.64
N LEU A 283 -4.03 -3.65 13.59
CA LEU A 283 -3.63 -5.04 13.50
C LEU A 283 -4.15 -5.83 14.70
N TYR A 284 -4.01 -5.30 15.91
CA TYR A 284 -4.52 -5.94 17.12
C TYR A 284 -6.04 -6.14 17.08
N GLU A 285 -6.79 -5.13 16.63
CA GLU A 285 -8.25 -5.20 16.47
C GLU A 285 -8.69 -6.20 15.38
N ALA A 286 -7.86 -6.42 14.37
CA ALA A 286 -8.15 -7.38 13.29
C ALA A 286 -8.05 -8.84 13.74
N PHE A 287 -7.44 -9.14 14.90
CA PHE A 287 -7.40 -10.50 15.44
C PHE A 287 -8.70 -10.85 16.16
N PRO A 288 -9.38 -11.96 15.79
CA PRO A 288 -10.67 -12.36 16.37
C PRO A 288 -10.63 -12.47 17.90
N GLY A 289 -11.68 -11.95 18.56
CA GLY A 289 -11.89 -12.09 20.01
C GLY A 289 -11.09 -11.15 20.90
N ARG A 290 -10.44 -10.13 20.35
CA ARG A 290 -9.67 -9.15 21.12
C ARG A 290 -10.26 -7.75 20.98
N GLN A 291 -10.32 -7.01 22.11
CA GLN A 291 -10.60 -5.57 22.12
C GLN A 291 -9.26 -4.83 22.21
N ALA A 292 -9.13 -3.70 21.49
CA ALA A 292 -7.94 -2.87 21.58
C ALA A 292 -7.67 -2.46 23.04
N PRO A 293 -6.40 -2.49 23.52
CA PRO A 293 -6.06 -1.95 24.83
C PRO A 293 -6.42 -0.46 24.86
N ALA A 294 -6.91 0.01 26.00
CA ALA A 294 -7.18 1.43 26.21
C ALA A 294 -5.89 2.24 25.96
N PRO A 295 -5.97 3.45 25.37
CA PRO A 295 -4.81 4.31 25.20
C PRO A 295 -4.20 4.61 26.57
N ARG A 296 -2.89 4.38 26.71
CA ARG A 296 -2.12 4.71 27.91
C ARG A 296 -1.75 6.19 27.91
#